data_40b5c9e96b6146f4a69edfcdce7a154a
#
_entry.id   40b5c9e96b6146f4a69edfcdce7a154a
#
_cell.length_a   1.000
_cell.length_b   1.000
_cell.length_c   1.000
_cell.angle_alpha   90.00
_cell.angle_beta   90.00
_cell.angle_gamma   90.00
#
_symmetry.space_group_name_H-M   'P 1'
#
loop_
_entity.id
_entity.type
_entity.pdbx_description
1 polymer ?
#
loop_
_entity_poly.entity_id
_entity_poly.type
_entity_poly.pdbx_seq_one_letter_code
_entity_poly.pdbx_strand_id
1 'polypeptide(L)'
;YDLHCRILSHVVRSVDLTSDFPHQGLWRILSVSRDMYHKMIPVAYRALYLRSPVSVNRLRYTLVVQCPSYATYVQHISICHCEDLAPLALEQLLLSTTRVSSMHLDVASAKAMCMTQAGRLSKGAKPVILSWDFTTGALSFELDLLFSFDMWQRVESLYVRGDPRLAQVLSHGLWPKLRQVRWFVPLTMMKDISTVVMAQAMQKWSNRGISLVWDNSAT
;
A
#
# COMPACT_ATOMS: atom_id res chain seq x y z
N TYR A 1 21.65 22.28 -15.57
CA TYR A 1 21.80 21.30 -14.49
C TYR A 1 20.43 20.84 -13.92
N ASP A 2 19.52 21.76 -13.69
CA ASP A 2 18.18 21.49 -13.16
C ASP A 2 17.31 20.65 -14.12
N LEU A 3 17.37 20.94 -15.44
CA LEU A 3 16.61 20.20 -16.46
C LEU A 3 17.05 18.71 -16.53
N HIS A 4 18.36 18.44 -16.50
CA HIS A 4 18.86 17.07 -16.50
C HIS A 4 18.40 16.29 -15.24
N CYS A 5 18.43 16.94 -14.08
CA CYS A 5 17.94 16.34 -12.84
C CYS A 5 16.43 16.06 -12.91
N ARG A 6 15.63 16.93 -13.52
CA ARG A 6 14.18 16.72 -13.72
C ARG A 6 13.90 15.56 -14.66
N ILE A 7 14.58 15.51 -15.81
CA ILE A 7 14.44 14.40 -16.77
C ILE A 7 14.83 13.07 -16.12
N LEU A 8 15.97 13.01 -15.45
CA LEU A 8 16.44 11.81 -14.78
C LEU A 8 15.51 11.40 -13.62
N SER A 9 14.99 12.36 -12.86
CA SER A 9 14.00 12.07 -11.82
C SER A 9 12.74 11.45 -12.39
N HIS A 10 12.29 11.90 -13.57
CA HIS A 10 11.13 11.33 -14.24
C HIS A 10 11.43 9.89 -14.70
N VAL A 11 12.58 9.68 -15.33
CA VAL A 11 13.02 8.33 -15.75
C VAL A 11 13.15 7.40 -14.56
N VAL A 12 13.76 7.84 -13.46
CA VAL A 12 13.93 7.02 -12.25
C VAL A 12 12.57 6.66 -11.63
N ARG A 13 11.60 7.58 -11.64
CA ARG A 13 10.24 7.31 -11.14
C ARG A 13 9.48 6.29 -11.99
N SER A 14 9.77 6.22 -13.30
CA SER A 14 9.14 5.26 -14.20
C SER A 14 9.75 3.86 -14.12
N VAL A 15 10.90 3.72 -13.44
CA VAL A 15 11.59 2.44 -13.29
C VAL A 15 11.00 1.66 -12.12
N ASP A 16 10.55 0.45 -12.38
CA ASP A 16 10.17 -0.50 -11.35
C ASP A 16 11.43 -1.13 -10.72
N LEU A 17 11.82 -0.62 -9.55
CA LEU A 17 12.97 -1.13 -8.78
C LEU A 17 12.76 -2.55 -8.24
N THR A 18 11.56 -3.06 -8.36
CA THR A 18 11.14 -4.33 -7.76
C THR A 18 11.02 -5.46 -8.77
N SER A 19 11.28 -5.16 -10.06
CA SER A 19 11.31 -6.21 -11.08
C SER A 19 12.44 -7.20 -10.79
N ASP A 20 12.20 -8.46 -11.11
CA ASP A 20 13.20 -9.54 -10.90
C ASP A 20 14.48 -9.36 -11.73
N PHE A 21 14.42 -8.51 -12.73
CA PHE A 21 15.59 -8.11 -13.51
C PHE A 21 16.10 -6.76 -13.01
N PRO A 22 17.37 -6.68 -12.57
CA PRO A 22 17.97 -5.40 -12.24
C PRO A 22 17.92 -4.50 -13.48
N HIS A 23 17.22 -3.38 -13.39
CA HIS A 23 17.16 -2.43 -14.50
C HIS A 23 18.56 -1.88 -14.75
N GLN A 24 19.25 -2.46 -15.72
CA GLN A 24 20.58 -2.01 -16.13
C GLN A 24 20.59 -0.50 -16.43
N GLY A 25 19.48 0.04 -16.93
CA GLY A 25 19.33 1.46 -17.20
C GLY A 25 19.40 2.34 -15.94
N LEU A 26 18.74 1.95 -14.84
CA LEU A 26 18.79 2.70 -13.59
C LEU A 26 20.21 2.70 -13.00
N TRP A 27 20.85 1.53 -12.94
CA TRP A 27 22.22 1.42 -12.44
C TRP A 27 23.22 2.22 -13.28
N ARG A 28 23.04 2.25 -14.61
CA ARG A 28 23.84 3.10 -15.49
C ARG A 28 23.67 4.58 -15.18
N ILE A 29 22.43 5.03 -14.93
CA ILE A 29 22.16 6.43 -14.53
C ILE A 29 22.78 6.72 -13.16
N LEU A 30 22.58 5.84 -12.19
CA LEU A 30 23.13 6.01 -10.84
C LEU A 30 24.65 5.95 -10.81
N SER A 31 25.28 5.24 -11.74
CA SER A 31 26.74 5.10 -11.82
C SER A 31 27.45 6.23 -12.58
N VAL A 32 26.71 7.18 -13.17
CA VAL A 32 27.32 8.30 -13.95
C VAL A 32 28.23 9.16 -13.07
N SER A 33 27.78 9.48 -11.85
CA SER A 33 28.61 10.19 -10.87
C SER A 33 28.09 9.96 -9.46
N ARG A 34 29.00 10.12 -8.47
CA ARG A 34 28.64 10.02 -7.06
C ARG A 34 27.58 11.05 -6.66
N ASP A 35 27.66 12.26 -7.17
CA ASP A 35 26.68 13.31 -6.92
C ASP A 35 25.30 12.95 -7.49
N MET A 36 25.24 12.40 -8.70
CA MET A 36 24.01 11.93 -9.31
C MET A 36 23.39 10.77 -8.51
N TYR A 37 24.22 9.82 -8.08
CA TYR A 37 23.79 8.73 -7.22
C TYR A 37 23.08 9.26 -5.97
N HIS A 38 23.72 10.14 -5.21
CA HIS A 38 23.16 10.68 -3.97
C HIS A 38 21.86 11.47 -4.18
N LYS A 39 21.73 12.18 -5.30
CA LYS A 39 20.52 12.94 -5.65
C LYS A 39 19.36 12.06 -6.11
N MET A 40 19.65 10.95 -6.79
CA MET A 40 18.62 10.09 -7.37
C MET A 40 18.14 8.99 -6.44
N ILE A 41 18.94 8.53 -5.48
CA ILE A 41 18.52 7.50 -4.50
C ILE A 41 17.24 7.88 -3.77
N PRO A 42 17.09 9.10 -3.20
CA PRO A 42 15.84 9.49 -2.55
C PRO A 42 14.61 9.46 -3.49
N VAL A 43 14.83 9.75 -4.77
CA VAL A 43 13.76 9.71 -5.77
C VAL A 43 13.39 8.28 -6.11
N ALA A 44 14.38 7.40 -6.29
CA ALA A 44 14.20 6.00 -6.62
C ALA A 44 13.45 5.24 -5.52
N TYR A 45 13.79 5.49 -4.25
CA TYR A 45 13.17 4.81 -3.12
C TYR A 45 11.87 5.48 -2.63
N ARG A 46 11.43 6.58 -3.23
CA ARG A 46 10.23 7.30 -2.77
C ARG A 46 8.95 6.49 -2.92
N ALA A 47 8.81 5.75 -4.02
CA ALA A 47 7.64 4.92 -4.31
C ALA A 47 8.10 3.52 -4.72
N LEU A 48 7.61 2.52 -4.02
CA LEU A 48 8.01 1.12 -4.18
C LEU A 48 6.77 0.29 -4.55
N TYR A 49 6.92 -0.49 -5.63
CA TYR A 49 5.89 -1.39 -6.15
C TYR A 49 6.41 -2.82 -6.10
N LEU A 50 5.97 -3.58 -5.11
CA LEU A 50 6.41 -4.94 -4.84
C LEU A 50 5.39 -5.93 -5.40
N ARG A 51 5.79 -6.76 -6.36
CA ARG A 51 4.90 -7.68 -7.07
C ARG A 51 5.27 -9.16 -6.89
N SER A 52 6.24 -9.46 -6.05
CA SER A 52 6.62 -10.83 -5.73
C SER A 52 7.21 -10.92 -4.33
N PRO A 53 7.13 -12.08 -3.65
CA PRO A 53 7.80 -12.32 -2.38
C PRO A 53 9.31 -12.13 -2.46
N VAL A 54 9.90 -12.40 -3.61
CA VAL A 54 11.34 -12.20 -3.86
C VAL A 54 11.69 -10.71 -3.81
N SER A 55 10.89 -9.86 -4.46
CA SER A 55 11.10 -8.41 -4.44
C SER A 55 10.97 -7.83 -3.02
N VAL A 56 10.00 -8.30 -2.24
CA VAL A 56 9.84 -7.93 -0.81
C VAL A 56 11.08 -8.32 -0.01
N ASN A 57 11.58 -9.54 -0.17
CA ASN A 57 12.76 -10.02 0.55
C ASN A 57 14.04 -9.26 0.18
N ARG A 58 14.26 -8.98 -1.10
CA ARG A 58 15.39 -8.17 -1.58
C ARG A 58 15.35 -6.76 -1.02
N LEU A 59 14.19 -6.11 -1.10
CA LEU A 59 14.03 -4.76 -0.57
C LEU A 59 14.21 -4.73 0.95
N ARG A 60 13.61 -5.68 1.68
CA ARG A 60 13.82 -5.84 3.11
C ARG A 60 15.31 -5.94 3.44
N TYR A 61 16.05 -6.81 2.75
CA TYR A 61 17.48 -6.94 2.97
C TYR A 61 18.22 -5.62 2.73
N THR A 62 17.88 -4.90 1.67
CA THR A 62 18.47 -3.59 1.38
C THR A 62 18.14 -2.57 2.47
N LEU A 63 16.88 -2.45 2.88
CA LEU A 63 16.42 -1.40 3.81
C LEU A 63 16.68 -1.71 5.29
N VAL A 64 16.88 -2.98 5.63
CA VAL A 64 17.12 -3.37 7.03
C VAL A 64 18.60 -3.62 7.29
N VAL A 65 19.33 -4.19 6.32
CA VAL A 65 20.70 -4.66 6.51
C VAL A 65 21.73 -3.80 5.79
N GLN A 66 21.58 -3.61 4.47
CA GLN A 66 22.61 -2.94 3.66
C GLN A 66 22.63 -1.43 3.82
N CYS A 67 21.48 -0.79 3.65
CA CYS A 67 21.33 0.67 3.61
C CYS A 67 20.10 1.13 4.39
N PRO A 68 20.08 1.02 5.74
CA PRO A 68 18.90 1.38 6.54
C PRO A 68 18.43 2.83 6.35
N SER A 69 19.35 3.74 6.02
CA SER A 69 19.00 5.13 5.74
C SER A 69 18.05 5.31 4.56
N TYR A 70 18.04 4.38 3.58
CA TYR A 70 17.15 4.46 2.42
C TYR A 70 15.68 4.24 2.81
N ALA A 71 15.41 3.54 3.90
CA ALA A 71 14.05 3.38 4.42
C ALA A 71 13.38 4.72 4.75
N THR A 72 14.15 5.75 5.07
CA THR A 72 13.63 7.10 5.36
C THR A 72 13.11 7.83 4.12
N TYR A 73 13.45 7.38 2.93
CA TYR A 73 12.97 7.97 1.67
C TYR A 73 11.63 7.40 1.23
N VAL A 74 11.26 6.22 1.74
CA VAL A 74 10.03 5.52 1.33
C VAL A 74 8.80 6.27 1.83
N GLN A 75 7.99 6.76 0.88
CA GLN A 75 6.74 7.47 1.15
C GLN A 75 5.51 6.69 0.67
N HIS A 76 5.68 5.89 -0.38
CA HIS A 76 4.62 5.08 -0.97
C HIS A 76 5.09 3.64 -1.10
N ILE A 77 4.25 2.71 -0.68
CA ILE A 77 4.51 1.29 -0.81
C ILE A 77 3.27 0.58 -1.34
N SER A 78 3.44 -0.19 -2.39
CA SER A 78 2.41 -1.06 -2.96
C SER A 78 2.90 -2.49 -2.94
N ILE A 79 2.14 -3.40 -2.36
CA ILE A 79 2.46 -4.82 -2.24
C ILE A 79 1.30 -5.60 -2.81
N CYS A 80 1.52 -6.25 -3.96
CA CYS A 80 0.51 -6.98 -4.71
C CYS A 80 1.07 -8.29 -5.24
N HIS A 81 0.20 -9.28 -5.45
CA HIS A 81 0.56 -10.59 -6.01
C HIS A 81 1.65 -11.33 -5.21
N CYS A 82 1.64 -11.15 -3.89
CA CYS A 82 2.60 -11.76 -2.97
C CYS A 82 1.94 -12.89 -2.16
N GLU A 83 1.40 -13.91 -2.83
CA GLU A 83 0.61 -14.99 -2.21
C GLU A 83 1.37 -15.76 -1.13
N ASP A 84 2.67 -16.03 -1.35
CA ASP A 84 3.52 -16.76 -0.42
C ASP A 84 4.45 -15.84 0.40
N LEU A 85 4.01 -14.62 0.66
CA LEU A 85 4.81 -13.66 1.41
C LEU A 85 4.97 -14.09 2.86
N ALA A 86 6.22 -14.26 3.29
CA ALA A 86 6.53 -14.56 4.68
C ALA A 86 6.12 -13.38 5.59
N PRO A 87 5.26 -13.60 6.61
CA PRO A 87 4.80 -12.52 7.50
C PRO A 87 5.94 -11.73 8.15
N LEU A 88 7.01 -12.42 8.56
CA LEU A 88 8.18 -11.79 9.16
C LEU A 88 8.91 -10.82 8.20
N ALA A 89 8.97 -11.15 6.91
CA ALA A 89 9.60 -10.29 5.92
C ALA A 89 8.79 -9.00 5.73
N LEU A 90 7.48 -9.10 5.68
CA LEU A 90 6.57 -7.97 5.61
C LEU A 90 6.67 -7.10 6.89
N GLU A 91 6.65 -7.73 8.05
CA GLU A 91 6.77 -7.04 9.34
C GLU A 91 8.06 -6.21 9.40
N GLN A 92 9.21 -6.81 9.11
CA GLN A 92 10.49 -6.10 9.14
C GLN A 92 10.56 -4.94 8.14
N LEU A 93 9.98 -5.12 6.95
CA LEU A 93 9.90 -4.05 5.95
C LEU A 93 9.06 -2.89 6.47
N LEU A 94 7.86 -3.16 6.99
CA LEU A 94 6.96 -2.13 7.51
C LEU A 94 7.50 -1.42 8.76
N LEU A 95 8.23 -2.13 9.60
CA LEU A 95 8.92 -1.54 10.76
C LEU A 95 10.03 -0.58 10.34
N SER A 96 10.75 -0.88 9.27
CA SER A 96 11.84 -0.03 8.79
C SER A 96 11.35 1.24 8.07
N THR A 97 10.17 1.19 7.43
CA THR A 97 9.64 2.26 6.56
C THR A 97 8.69 3.22 7.30
N THR A 98 9.18 3.91 8.30
CA THR A 98 8.40 4.76 9.21
C THR A 98 7.80 6.02 8.58
N ARG A 99 8.26 6.43 7.40
CA ARG A 99 7.79 7.63 6.67
C ARG A 99 6.74 7.35 5.61
N VAL A 100 6.28 6.11 5.53
CA VAL A 100 5.22 5.74 4.57
C VAL A 100 3.95 6.54 4.86
N SER A 101 3.52 7.32 3.88
CA SER A 101 2.29 8.12 3.92
C SER A 101 1.16 7.49 3.11
N SER A 102 1.49 6.65 2.12
CA SER A 102 0.52 5.94 1.30
C SER A 102 0.88 4.46 1.19
N MET A 103 -0.10 3.60 1.38
CA MET A 103 0.06 2.14 1.31
C MET A 103 -1.03 1.53 0.45
N HIS A 104 -0.64 0.61 -0.43
CA HIS A 104 -1.57 -0.20 -1.21
C HIS A 104 -1.30 -1.68 -0.96
N LEU A 105 -2.36 -2.46 -0.68
CA LEU A 105 -2.30 -3.89 -0.40
C LEU A 105 -3.41 -4.61 -1.16
N ASP A 106 -3.09 -5.77 -1.74
CA ASP A 106 -4.09 -6.73 -2.20
C ASP A 106 -4.50 -7.73 -1.10
N VAL A 107 -5.41 -8.63 -1.42
CA VAL A 107 -5.92 -9.66 -0.50
C VAL A 107 -4.79 -10.52 0.09
N ALA A 108 -3.85 -10.97 -0.76
CA ALA A 108 -2.77 -11.85 -0.33
C ALA A 108 -1.84 -11.15 0.65
N SER A 109 -1.48 -9.90 0.36
CA SER A 109 -0.63 -9.08 1.24
C SER A 109 -1.34 -8.72 2.54
N ALA A 110 -2.64 -8.44 2.49
CA ALA A 110 -3.46 -8.19 3.68
C ALA A 110 -3.55 -9.44 4.57
N LYS A 111 -3.71 -10.62 3.97
CA LYS A 111 -3.66 -11.91 4.69
C LYS A 111 -2.31 -12.14 5.38
N ALA A 112 -1.20 -11.95 4.65
CA ALA A 112 0.14 -12.05 5.24
C ALA A 112 0.31 -11.07 6.42
N MET A 113 -0.27 -9.88 6.32
CA MET A 113 -0.25 -8.89 7.39
C MET A 113 -1.00 -9.34 8.64
N CYS A 114 -2.16 -10.01 8.50
CA CYS A 114 -2.90 -10.57 9.63
C CYS A 114 -2.09 -11.61 10.42
N MET A 115 -1.12 -12.26 9.79
CA MET A 115 -0.22 -13.23 10.42
C MET A 115 0.98 -12.56 11.12
N THR A 116 1.14 -11.24 11.03
CA THR A 116 2.20 -10.49 11.71
C THR A 116 1.83 -10.19 13.17
N GLN A 117 2.82 -9.76 13.95
CA GLN A 117 2.54 -9.31 15.32
C GLN A 117 2.05 -7.86 15.30
N ALA A 118 0.73 -7.67 15.35
CA ALA A 118 0.06 -6.36 15.26
C ALA A 118 0.65 -5.29 16.19
N GLY A 119 0.98 -5.65 17.43
CA GLY A 119 1.56 -4.73 18.41
C GLY A 119 2.95 -4.18 18.03
N ARG A 120 3.71 -4.89 17.19
CA ARG A 120 5.00 -4.41 16.67
C ARG A 120 4.81 -3.40 15.55
N LEU A 121 3.82 -3.61 14.68
CA LEU A 121 3.55 -2.72 13.55
C LEU A 121 3.16 -1.31 13.98
N SER A 122 2.71 -1.10 15.19
CA SER A 122 2.40 0.25 15.73
C SER A 122 3.60 1.19 15.72
N LYS A 123 4.83 0.66 15.73
CA LYS A 123 6.09 1.43 15.69
C LYS A 123 6.59 1.71 14.27
N GLY A 124 6.01 1.07 13.27
CA GLY A 124 6.46 1.13 11.88
C GLY A 124 5.71 2.15 11.02
N ALA A 125 5.38 1.74 9.80
CA ALA A 125 4.62 2.52 8.84
C ALA A 125 3.26 2.95 9.42
N LYS A 126 2.91 4.24 9.21
CA LYS A 126 1.61 4.81 9.61
C LYS A 126 1.00 5.60 8.45
N PRO A 127 0.40 4.92 7.48
CA PRO A 127 -0.12 5.59 6.29
C PRO A 127 -1.26 6.56 6.63
N VAL A 128 -1.33 7.62 5.86
CA VAL A 128 -2.44 8.58 5.84
C VAL A 128 -3.45 8.18 4.76
N ILE A 129 -2.95 7.61 3.68
CA ILE A 129 -3.73 7.08 2.57
C ILE A 129 -3.54 5.55 2.54
N LEU A 130 -4.66 4.83 2.58
CA LEU A 130 -4.68 3.39 2.49
C LEU A 130 -5.52 2.96 1.28
N SER A 131 -5.00 2.05 0.49
CA SER A 131 -5.72 1.44 -0.63
C SER A 131 -5.70 -0.08 -0.50
N TRP A 132 -6.87 -0.69 -0.62
CA TRP A 132 -7.04 -2.14 -0.61
C TRP A 132 -7.70 -2.63 -1.88
N ASP A 133 -7.14 -3.68 -2.48
CA ASP A 133 -7.75 -4.38 -3.59
C ASP A 133 -8.20 -5.78 -3.16
N PHE A 134 -9.52 -5.96 -3.11
CA PHE A 134 -10.20 -7.22 -2.76
C PHE A 134 -10.92 -7.84 -3.97
N THR A 135 -10.48 -7.55 -5.18
CA THR A 135 -11.09 -8.10 -6.39
C THR A 135 -10.71 -9.55 -6.66
N THR A 136 -9.57 -9.98 -6.13
CA THR A 136 -9.04 -11.33 -6.33
C THR A 136 -9.02 -12.11 -5.01
N GLY A 137 -9.54 -13.33 -5.05
CA GLY A 137 -9.48 -14.24 -3.91
C GLY A 137 -10.70 -14.19 -2.98
N ALA A 138 -10.96 -15.32 -2.34
CA ALA A 138 -11.99 -15.41 -1.30
C ALA A 138 -11.49 -14.71 -0.02
N LEU A 139 -12.33 -13.89 0.58
CA LEU A 139 -12.07 -13.30 1.89
C LEU A 139 -12.23 -14.39 2.96
N SER A 140 -11.21 -15.20 3.13
CA SER A 140 -11.18 -16.32 4.08
C SER A 140 -10.39 -16.03 5.35
N PHE A 141 -9.98 -14.78 5.55
CA PHE A 141 -9.21 -14.38 6.72
C PHE A 141 -10.01 -13.41 7.62
N GLU A 142 -9.60 -13.33 8.86
CA GLU A 142 -10.28 -12.52 9.87
C GLU A 142 -10.03 -11.02 9.61
N LEU A 143 -10.95 -10.37 8.89
CA LEU A 143 -10.88 -8.95 8.60
C LEU A 143 -10.85 -8.10 9.88
N ASP A 144 -11.52 -8.54 10.94
CA ASP A 144 -11.52 -7.85 12.22
C ASP A 144 -10.11 -7.71 12.80
N LEU A 145 -9.27 -8.72 12.59
CA LEU A 145 -7.86 -8.64 12.99
C LEU A 145 -7.10 -7.59 12.19
N LEU A 146 -7.32 -7.53 10.86
CA LEU A 146 -6.70 -6.52 10.01
C LEU A 146 -7.09 -5.10 10.44
N PHE A 147 -8.34 -4.90 10.86
CA PHE A 147 -8.84 -3.57 11.25
C PHE A 147 -8.40 -3.15 12.65
N SER A 148 -7.90 -4.07 13.47
CA SER A 148 -7.42 -3.78 14.83
C SER A 148 -6.00 -3.19 14.88
N PHE A 149 -5.29 -3.10 13.75
CA PHE A 149 -3.92 -2.61 13.75
C PHE A 149 -3.82 -1.11 14.05
N ASP A 150 -3.04 -0.77 15.05
CA ASP A 150 -2.74 0.63 15.43
C ASP A 150 -2.11 1.46 14.32
N MET A 151 -1.49 0.82 13.33
CA MET A 151 -0.90 1.53 12.18
C MET A 151 -1.93 2.30 11.35
N TRP A 152 -3.23 1.95 11.46
CA TRP A 152 -4.31 2.64 10.75
C TRP A 152 -4.82 3.91 11.45
N GLN A 153 -4.34 4.23 12.64
CA GLN A 153 -4.79 5.40 13.42
C GLN A 153 -4.60 6.74 12.70
N ARG A 154 -3.73 6.80 11.68
CA ARG A 154 -3.48 8.02 10.91
C ARG A 154 -4.19 8.05 9.56
N VAL A 155 -4.89 7.00 9.18
CA VAL A 155 -5.59 6.92 7.90
C VAL A 155 -6.71 7.95 7.85
N GLU A 156 -6.64 8.86 6.89
CA GLU A 156 -7.64 9.90 6.62
C GLU A 156 -8.46 9.59 5.36
N SER A 157 -7.85 8.86 4.42
CA SER A 157 -8.49 8.44 3.17
C SER A 157 -8.30 6.94 2.94
N LEU A 158 -9.41 6.25 2.72
CA LEU A 158 -9.44 4.83 2.42
C LEU A 158 -10.01 4.61 1.01
N TYR A 159 -9.24 3.93 0.18
CA TYR A 159 -9.62 3.50 -1.16
C TYR A 159 -9.80 1.99 -1.15
N VAL A 160 -10.97 1.50 -1.52
CA VAL A 160 -11.25 0.06 -1.54
C VAL A 160 -11.77 -0.32 -2.92
N ARG A 161 -11.23 -1.38 -3.47
CA ARG A 161 -11.73 -2.01 -4.69
C ARG A 161 -12.23 -3.41 -4.35
N GLY A 162 -13.50 -3.72 -4.64
CA GLY A 162 -14.06 -5.04 -4.37
C GLY A 162 -15.54 -5.04 -4.04
N ASP A 163 -15.99 -6.13 -3.40
CA ASP A 163 -17.38 -6.35 -3.06
C ASP A 163 -17.91 -5.29 -2.07
N PRO A 164 -18.98 -4.56 -2.41
CA PRO A 164 -19.57 -3.54 -1.53
C PRO A 164 -20.06 -4.06 -0.18
N ARG A 165 -20.36 -5.35 -0.05
CA ARG A 165 -20.76 -5.97 1.23
C ARG A 165 -19.69 -5.79 2.30
N LEU A 166 -18.42 -5.71 1.89
CA LEU A 166 -17.30 -5.41 2.79
C LEU A 166 -17.38 -4.02 3.41
N ALA A 167 -18.06 -3.06 2.77
CA ALA A 167 -18.21 -1.72 3.32
C ALA A 167 -18.91 -1.73 4.69
N GLN A 168 -19.81 -2.66 4.93
CA GLN A 168 -20.44 -2.83 6.24
C GLN A 168 -19.45 -3.36 7.28
N VAL A 169 -18.62 -4.34 6.92
CA VAL A 169 -17.60 -4.93 7.80
C VAL A 169 -16.53 -3.89 8.14
N LEU A 170 -16.02 -3.20 7.14
CA LEU A 170 -15.03 -2.12 7.32
C LEU A 170 -15.51 -0.98 8.21
N SER A 171 -16.84 -0.74 8.26
CA SER A 171 -17.40 0.30 9.13
C SER A 171 -17.24 -0.01 10.62
N HIS A 172 -16.96 -1.22 11.03
CA HIS A 172 -16.70 -1.60 12.42
C HIS A 172 -15.25 -1.34 12.87
N GLY A 173 -14.33 -1.11 11.94
CA GLY A 173 -12.92 -0.88 12.24
C GLY A 173 -12.65 0.41 13.04
N LEU A 174 -11.50 0.44 13.72
CA LEU A 174 -11.02 1.59 14.47
C LEU A 174 -10.31 2.58 13.55
N TRP A 175 -11.04 3.58 13.07
CA TRP A 175 -10.57 4.59 12.14
C TRP A 175 -10.72 6.00 12.74
N PRO A 176 -9.90 6.42 13.71
CA PRO A 176 -10.13 7.65 14.47
C PRO A 176 -10.00 8.93 13.64
N LYS A 177 -9.25 8.88 12.54
CA LYS A 177 -9.02 10.05 11.67
C LYS A 177 -9.62 9.93 10.28
N LEU A 178 -10.29 8.82 9.98
CA LEU A 178 -10.85 8.58 8.65
C LEU A 178 -11.96 9.60 8.35
N ARG A 179 -11.84 10.26 7.22
CA ARG A 179 -12.78 11.28 6.73
C ARG A 179 -13.50 10.86 5.47
N GLN A 180 -12.81 10.07 4.63
CA GLN A 180 -13.31 9.68 3.32
C GLN A 180 -13.02 8.23 3.02
N VAL A 181 -14.04 7.54 2.50
CA VAL A 181 -13.92 6.23 1.87
C VAL A 181 -14.34 6.35 0.42
N ARG A 182 -13.51 5.88 -0.50
CA ARG A 182 -13.87 5.70 -1.92
C ARG A 182 -13.92 4.23 -2.24
N TRP A 183 -15.06 3.79 -2.74
CA TRP A 183 -15.30 2.40 -3.06
C TRP A 183 -15.43 2.20 -4.56
N PHE A 184 -14.53 1.45 -5.14
CA PHE A 184 -14.55 1.06 -6.54
C PHE A 184 -15.18 -0.32 -6.67
N VAL A 185 -16.36 -0.38 -7.29
CA VAL A 185 -17.06 -1.63 -7.54
C VAL A 185 -16.72 -2.10 -8.94
N PRO A 186 -16.10 -3.29 -9.12
CA PRO A 186 -15.88 -3.86 -10.44
C PRO A 186 -17.23 -4.10 -11.15
N LEU A 187 -17.29 -3.80 -12.45
CA LEU A 187 -18.51 -3.98 -13.26
C LEU A 187 -19.06 -5.42 -13.21
N THR A 188 -18.16 -6.39 -13.07
CA THR A 188 -18.52 -7.81 -12.92
C THR A 188 -19.31 -8.11 -11.66
N MET A 189 -19.12 -7.31 -10.61
CA MET A 189 -19.78 -7.47 -9.30
C MET A 189 -21.06 -6.62 -9.17
N MET A 190 -21.24 -5.63 -10.05
CA MET A 190 -22.39 -4.71 -9.95
C MET A 190 -23.74 -5.38 -10.22
N LYS A 191 -23.79 -6.45 -10.99
CA LYS A 191 -25.04 -7.12 -11.37
C LYS A 191 -25.77 -7.76 -10.20
N ASP A 192 -25.05 -8.13 -9.15
CA ASP A 192 -25.56 -8.88 -8.00
C ASP A 192 -25.76 -8.02 -6.75
N ILE A 193 -25.53 -6.70 -6.86
CA ILE A 193 -25.56 -5.83 -5.69
C ILE A 193 -26.88 -5.09 -5.59
N SER A 194 -27.59 -5.37 -4.49
CA SER A 194 -28.81 -4.63 -4.16
C SER A 194 -28.46 -3.17 -3.78
N THR A 195 -29.21 -2.22 -4.32
CA THR A 195 -29.15 -0.80 -3.92
C THR A 195 -29.37 -0.62 -2.42
N VAL A 196 -30.06 -1.54 -1.77
CA VAL A 196 -30.28 -1.57 -0.32
C VAL A 196 -28.96 -1.77 0.43
N VAL A 197 -28.09 -2.67 -0.02
CA VAL A 197 -26.77 -2.90 0.62
C VAL A 197 -25.91 -1.65 0.53
N MET A 198 -25.89 -0.99 -0.62
CA MET A 198 -25.16 0.27 -0.79
C MET A 198 -25.70 1.38 0.11
N ALA A 199 -27.02 1.53 0.17
CA ALA A 199 -27.64 2.54 1.04
C ALA A 199 -27.36 2.29 2.53
N GLN A 200 -27.44 1.04 2.99
CA GLN A 200 -27.11 0.66 4.36
C GLN A 200 -25.64 0.94 4.70
N ALA A 201 -24.72 0.65 3.79
CA ALA A 201 -23.31 0.97 3.97
C ALA A 201 -23.11 2.49 4.09
N MET A 202 -23.69 3.28 3.17
CA MET A 202 -23.63 4.75 3.22
C MET A 202 -24.16 5.29 4.56
N GLN A 203 -25.28 4.79 5.02
CA GLN A 203 -25.86 5.20 6.31
C GLN A 203 -24.92 4.90 7.49
N LYS A 204 -24.31 3.72 7.54
CA LYS A 204 -23.36 3.35 8.60
C LYS A 204 -22.14 4.28 8.63
N TRP A 205 -21.57 4.60 7.48
CA TRP A 205 -20.41 5.49 7.39
C TRP A 205 -20.80 6.95 7.72
N SER A 206 -21.95 7.41 7.23
CA SER A 206 -22.50 8.75 7.53
C SER A 206 -22.75 8.94 9.02
N ASN A 207 -23.27 7.93 9.72
CA ASN A 207 -23.48 7.97 11.17
C ASN A 207 -22.17 8.17 11.96
N ARG A 208 -21.05 7.86 11.35
CA ARG A 208 -19.69 8.10 11.90
C ARG A 208 -19.07 9.42 11.45
N GLY A 209 -19.80 10.22 10.67
CA GLY A 209 -19.28 11.45 10.08
C GLY A 209 -18.27 11.22 8.93
N ILE A 210 -18.27 10.02 8.32
CA ILE A 210 -17.33 9.64 7.26
C ILE A 210 -18.08 9.64 5.94
N SER A 211 -17.51 10.33 4.93
CA SER A 211 -18.04 10.34 3.56
C SER A 211 -17.71 9.04 2.84
N LEU A 212 -18.74 8.30 2.39
CA LEU A 212 -18.58 7.15 1.50
C LEU A 212 -18.99 7.55 0.08
N VAL A 213 -18.06 7.44 -0.86
CA VAL A 213 -18.27 7.71 -2.28
C VAL A 213 -18.14 6.40 -3.05
N TRP A 214 -19.17 6.07 -3.84
CA TRP A 214 -19.13 4.95 -4.78
C TRP A 214 -18.59 5.44 -6.11
N ASP A 215 -17.59 4.76 -6.62
CA ASP A 215 -17.00 5.07 -7.91
C ASP A 215 -17.18 3.87 -8.85
N ASN A 216 -17.82 4.10 -9.99
CA ASN A 216 -18.12 3.10 -10.99
C ASN A 216 -17.18 3.23 -12.20
N SER A 217 -16.16 4.09 -12.13
CA SER A 217 -15.25 4.28 -13.24
C SER A 217 -14.46 3.00 -13.49
N ALA A 218 -14.75 2.38 -14.61
CA ALA A 218 -13.95 1.31 -15.18
C ALA A 218 -12.66 1.93 -15.73
N THR A 219 -11.58 1.89 -14.93
CA THR A 219 -10.23 2.10 -15.46
C THR A 219 -9.34 0.97 -14.98
#